data_b5c5f77fc3a49d81fb6aa8a0eaeb2a4d
#
_entry.id   b5c5f77fc3a49d81fb6aa8a0eaeb2a4d
#
_cell.length_a   1.000
_cell.length_b   1.000
_cell.length_c   1.000
_cell.angle_alpha   90.00
_cell.angle_beta   90.00
_cell.angle_gamma   90.00
#
_symmetry.space_group_name_H-M   'P 1'
#
loop_
_entity.id
_entity.type
_entity.pdbx_description
1 polymer ?
#
loop_
_entity_poly.entity_id
_entity_poly.type
_entity_poly.pdbx_seq_one_letter_code
_entity_poly.pdbx_strand_id
1 'polypeptide(L)'
;MAKKRQSYSLTELIIIVMFVGIFAAIAVPRLNFALISKHKAETTAKKIVTDLRRTRRMAISDAAENTEGFKLGMSGSAPYTEYEIENEDTGETVDSHTIDSAVTCTGGDEFIFGPLGNLLAGSDTQLTVSAEGKNFTITITPATGMIKCTEN
;
A
#
# COMPACT_ATOMS: atom_id res chain seq x y z
N MET A 1 -10.84 -22.09 -53.16
CA MET A 1 -11.19 -20.66 -53.15
C MET A 1 -10.03 -19.89 -52.53
N ALA A 2 -9.28 -19.13 -53.34
CA ALA A 2 -8.15 -18.31 -52.83
C ALA A 2 -8.68 -17.05 -52.17
N LYS A 3 -8.38 -16.87 -50.89
CA LYS A 3 -8.76 -15.67 -50.11
C LYS A 3 -7.93 -14.48 -50.60
N LYS A 4 -8.57 -13.52 -51.29
CA LYS A 4 -7.94 -12.32 -51.80
C LYS A 4 -7.38 -11.52 -50.63
N ARG A 5 -6.05 -11.43 -50.49
CA ARG A 5 -5.40 -10.57 -49.47
C ARG A 5 -5.64 -9.12 -49.92
N GLN A 6 -6.43 -8.39 -49.14
CA GLN A 6 -6.55 -6.93 -49.32
C GLN A 6 -5.25 -6.30 -48.83
N SER A 7 -4.52 -5.63 -49.70
CA SER A 7 -3.38 -4.80 -49.35
C SER A 7 -3.89 -3.40 -49.06
N TYR A 8 -3.53 -2.82 -47.93
CA TYR A 8 -3.84 -1.44 -47.60
C TYR A 8 -3.07 -0.49 -48.54
N SER A 9 -3.74 0.58 -48.97
CA SER A 9 -3.12 1.66 -49.72
C SER A 9 -2.20 2.48 -48.80
N LEU A 10 -1.09 2.99 -49.31
CA LEU A 10 -0.18 3.84 -48.57
C LEU A 10 -0.90 5.07 -47.98
N THR A 11 -1.87 5.65 -48.70
CA THR A 11 -2.72 6.76 -48.26
C THR A 11 -3.61 6.35 -47.07
N GLU A 12 -4.14 5.12 -47.05
CA GLU A 12 -4.97 4.61 -45.97
C GLU A 12 -4.15 4.44 -44.67
N LEU A 13 -2.90 3.97 -44.81
CA LEU A 13 -1.97 3.84 -43.69
C LEU A 13 -1.63 5.23 -43.10
N ILE A 14 -1.38 6.24 -43.93
CA ILE A 14 -1.08 7.60 -43.47
C ILE A 14 -2.28 8.20 -42.72
N ILE A 15 -3.50 7.99 -43.22
CA ILE A 15 -4.72 8.46 -42.56
C ILE A 15 -4.90 7.80 -41.19
N ILE A 16 -4.69 6.49 -41.11
CA ILE A 16 -4.80 5.77 -39.83
C ILE A 16 -3.79 6.30 -38.82
N VAL A 17 -2.52 6.48 -39.21
CA VAL A 17 -1.48 7.01 -38.32
C VAL A 17 -1.80 8.44 -37.88
N MET A 18 -2.33 9.26 -38.76
CA MET A 18 -2.77 10.62 -38.44
C MET A 18 -3.90 10.63 -37.41
N PHE A 19 -4.92 9.78 -37.56
CA PHE A 19 -6.01 9.64 -36.58
C PHE A 19 -5.48 9.14 -35.23
N VAL A 20 -4.63 8.11 -35.22
CA VAL A 20 -4.01 7.61 -33.99
C VAL A 20 -3.22 8.71 -33.29
N GLY A 21 -2.46 9.53 -34.03
CA GLY A 21 -1.73 10.69 -33.49
C GLY A 21 -2.65 11.72 -32.83
N ILE A 22 -3.76 12.07 -33.48
CA ILE A 22 -4.75 13.03 -32.97
C ILE A 22 -5.41 12.46 -31.70
N PHE A 23 -5.83 11.20 -31.73
CA PHE A 23 -6.43 10.54 -30.54
C PHE A 23 -5.45 10.48 -29.39
N ALA A 24 -4.17 10.13 -29.64
CA ALA A 24 -3.14 10.11 -28.61
C ALA A 24 -2.92 11.49 -27.99
N ALA A 25 -2.85 12.54 -28.80
CA ALA A 25 -2.67 13.92 -28.33
C ALA A 25 -3.83 14.43 -27.44
N ILE A 26 -5.06 13.92 -27.66
CA ILE A 26 -6.23 14.28 -26.86
C ILE A 26 -6.36 13.38 -25.60
N ALA A 27 -6.00 12.11 -25.70
CA ALA A 27 -6.19 11.13 -24.64
C ALA A 27 -5.16 11.29 -23.49
N VAL A 28 -3.90 11.52 -23.84
CA VAL A 28 -2.81 11.61 -22.85
C VAL A 28 -3.01 12.75 -21.83
N PRO A 29 -3.38 14.00 -22.18
CA PRO A 29 -3.57 15.07 -21.21
C PRO A 29 -4.77 14.85 -20.27
N ARG A 30 -5.67 13.92 -20.58
CA ARG A 30 -6.85 13.61 -19.76
C ARG A 30 -6.59 12.57 -18.68
N LEU A 31 -5.41 11.98 -18.64
CA LEU A 31 -5.01 11.10 -17.54
C LEU A 31 -4.81 11.94 -16.28
N ASN A 32 -5.76 11.84 -15.37
CA ASN A 32 -5.70 12.54 -14.09
C ASN A 32 -4.78 11.77 -13.13
N PHE A 33 -3.48 12.08 -13.17
CA PHE A 33 -2.46 11.46 -12.33
C PHE A 33 -2.76 11.63 -10.84
N ALA A 34 -3.39 12.74 -10.44
CA ALA A 34 -3.80 12.95 -9.06
C ALA A 34 -4.83 11.92 -8.58
N LEU A 35 -5.75 11.47 -9.44
CA LEU A 35 -6.67 10.38 -9.11
C LEU A 35 -5.93 9.05 -8.89
N ILE A 36 -4.92 8.77 -9.72
CA ILE A 36 -4.11 7.56 -9.58
C ILE A 36 -3.37 7.57 -8.24
N SER A 37 -2.74 8.69 -7.88
CA SER A 37 -2.04 8.83 -6.60
C SER A 37 -2.98 8.70 -5.41
N LYS A 38 -4.20 9.27 -5.48
CA LYS A 38 -5.23 9.09 -4.45
C LYS A 38 -5.63 7.63 -4.27
N HIS A 39 -5.83 6.89 -5.36
CA HIS A 39 -6.12 5.45 -5.30
C HIS A 39 -4.94 4.64 -4.75
N LYS A 40 -3.70 5.02 -5.06
CA LYS A 40 -2.52 4.41 -4.48
C LYS A 40 -2.48 4.59 -2.97
N ALA A 41 -2.76 5.80 -2.45
CA ALA A 41 -2.82 6.04 -1.01
C ALA A 41 -3.90 5.18 -0.33
N GLU A 42 -5.09 5.09 -0.91
CA GLU A 42 -6.17 4.25 -0.40
C GLU A 42 -5.78 2.76 -0.38
N THR A 43 -5.19 2.27 -1.46
CA THR A 43 -4.73 0.89 -1.57
C THR A 43 -3.62 0.59 -0.56
N THR A 44 -2.65 1.49 -0.42
CA THR A 44 -1.55 1.38 0.55
C THR A 44 -2.09 1.37 1.98
N ALA A 45 -3.00 2.29 2.33
CA ALA A 45 -3.61 2.32 3.66
C ALA A 45 -4.36 1.01 3.97
N LYS A 46 -5.16 0.49 3.02
CA LYS A 46 -5.86 -0.79 3.18
C LYS A 46 -4.91 -1.97 3.30
N LYS A 47 -3.79 -1.98 2.57
CA LYS A 47 -2.76 -3.00 2.66
C LYS A 47 -2.12 -2.99 4.04
N ILE A 48 -1.66 -1.84 4.53
CA ILE A 48 -1.08 -1.69 5.87
C ILE A 48 -2.07 -2.15 6.95
N VAL A 49 -3.35 -1.78 6.86
CA VAL A 49 -4.40 -2.25 7.79
C VAL A 49 -4.54 -3.77 7.77
N THR A 50 -4.46 -4.38 6.59
CA THR A 50 -4.54 -5.84 6.44
C THR A 50 -3.32 -6.52 7.06
N ASP A 51 -2.15 -5.95 6.86
CA ASP A 51 -0.89 -6.48 7.38
C ASP A 51 -0.79 -6.28 8.91
N LEU A 52 -1.24 -5.15 9.46
CA LEU A 52 -1.41 -4.96 10.91
C LEU A 52 -2.34 -6.02 11.52
N ARG A 53 -3.47 -6.32 10.86
CA ARG A 53 -4.40 -7.37 11.32
C ARG A 53 -3.78 -8.75 11.20
N ARG A 54 -2.94 -8.99 10.19
CA ARG A 54 -2.17 -10.23 10.03
C ARG A 54 -1.15 -10.37 11.15
N THR A 55 -0.35 -9.32 11.40
CA THR A 55 0.64 -9.27 12.49
C THR A 55 -0.01 -9.60 13.85
N ARG A 56 -1.14 -8.93 14.14
CA ARG A 56 -1.93 -9.20 15.35
C ARG A 56 -2.42 -10.67 15.43
N ARG A 57 -2.89 -11.25 14.31
CA ARG A 57 -3.33 -12.66 14.29
C ARG A 57 -2.18 -13.62 14.52
N MET A 58 -1.00 -13.33 13.97
CA MET A 58 0.21 -14.13 14.18
C MET A 58 0.60 -14.10 15.66
N ALA A 59 0.63 -12.92 16.28
CA ALA A 59 0.90 -12.79 17.72
C ALA A 59 -0.05 -13.63 18.59
N ILE A 60 -1.33 -13.68 18.25
CA ILE A 60 -2.32 -14.49 18.97
C ILE A 60 -2.15 -15.99 18.66
N SER A 61 -1.90 -16.33 17.39
CA SER A 61 -1.78 -17.75 16.98
C SER A 61 -0.57 -18.43 17.60
N ASP A 62 0.54 -17.70 17.69
CA ASP A 62 1.83 -18.24 18.13
C ASP A 62 2.10 -17.94 19.61
N ALA A 63 1.09 -17.49 20.35
CA ALA A 63 1.17 -17.05 21.75
C ALA A 63 1.77 -18.11 22.72
N ALA A 64 1.73 -19.39 22.36
CA ALA A 64 2.28 -20.47 23.18
C ALA A 64 3.81 -20.59 23.02
N GLU A 65 4.35 -20.20 21.87
CA GLU A 65 5.76 -20.36 21.51
C GLU A 65 6.50 -19.03 21.48
N ASN A 66 5.79 -17.94 21.12
CA ASN A 66 6.31 -16.57 21.04
C ASN A 66 5.63 -15.68 22.08
N THR A 67 6.35 -15.32 23.14
CA THR A 67 5.86 -14.45 24.21
C THR A 67 6.13 -12.96 23.97
N GLU A 68 7.07 -12.63 23.10
CA GLU A 68 7.42 -11.25 22.74
C GLU A 68 6.48 -10.69 21.66
N GLY A 69 5.86 -11.56 20.87
CA GLY A 69 4.87 -11.21 19.86
C GLY A 69 5.45 -10.89 18.48
N PHE A 70 4.69 -10.11 17.69
CA PHE A 70 5.07 -9.72 16.33
C PHE A 70 4.97 -8.22 16.16
N LYS A 71 5.92 -7.66 15.43
CA LYS A 71 6.01 -6.24 15.09
C LYS A 71 5.65 -6.00 13.64
N LEU A 72 4.94 -4.91 13.36
CA LEU A 72 4.98 -4.23 12.07
C LEU A 72 5.80 -2.96 12.27
N GLY A 73 6.99 -2.91 11.66
CA GLY A 73 7.95 -1.82 11.74
C GLY A 73 8.06 -1.07 10.43
N MET A 74 8.12 0.27 10.48
CA MET A 74 8.43 1.13 9.34
C MET A 74 9.93 1.30 9.22
N SER A 75 10.47 1.17 8.00
CA SER A 75 11.91 1.30 7.76
C SER A 75 12.32 2.73 7.48
N GLY A 76 13.39 3.17 8.14
CA GLY A 76 14.02 4.48 7.93
C GLY A 76 13.38 5.61 8.74
N SER A 77 13.41 6.82 8.19
CA SER A 77 12.81 8.02 8.76
C SER A 77 11.61 8.46 7.92
N ALA A 78 10.61 9.07 8.57
CA ALA A 78 9.44 9.59 7.85
C ALA A 78 9.86 10.67 6.80
N PRO A 79 9.29 10.65 5.59
CA PRO A 79 8.26 9.74 5.10
C PRO A 79 8.81 8.34 4.81
N TYR A 80 8.12 7.31 5.33
CA TYR A 80 8.56 5.93 5.20
C TYR A 80 8.38 5.40 3.78
N THR A 81 9.35 4.57 3.33
CA THR A 81 9.37 3.98 1.99
C THR A 81 9.15 2.47 2.00
N GLU A 82 9.23 1.85 3.17
CA GLU A 82 9.13 0.42 3.35
C GLU A 82 8.59 0.09 4.74
N TYR A 83 7.98 -1.07 4.91
CA TYR A 83 7.63 -1.64 6.21
C TYR A 83 7.80 -3.16 6.17
N GLU A 84 8.01 -3.75 7.34
CA GLU A 84 8.23 -5.17 7.51
C GLU A 84 7.41 -5.73 8.67
N ILE A 85 7.17 -7.03 8.60
CA ILE A 85 6.60 -7.82 9.70
C ILE A 85 7.70 -8.70 10.26
N GLU A 86 7.96 -8.55 11.54
CA GLU A 86 9.06 -9.22 12.24
C GLU A 86 8.52 -10.02 13.43
N ASN A 87 9.14 -11.16 13.69
CA ASN A 87 8.93 -11.92 14.92
C ASN A 87 9.86 -11.35 15.99
N GLU A 88 9.33 -10.76 17.06
CA GLU A 88 10.12 -10.11 18.10
C GLU A 88 10.97 -11.11 18.93
N ASP A 89 10.54 -12.37 19.04
CA ASP A 89 11.27 -13.39 19.79
C ASP A 89 12.52 -13.88 19.05
N THR A 90 12.43 -14.02 17.73
CA THR A 90 13.52 -14.55 16.89
C THR A 90 14.29 -13.48 16.12
N GLY A 91 13.73 -12.29 15.94
CA GLY A 91 14.24 -11.25 15.07
C GLY A 91 14.14 -11.58 13.57
N GLU A 92 13.31 -12.56 13.21
CA GLU A 92 13.13 -12.98 11.82
C GLU A 92 12.09 -12.11 11.11
N THR A 93 12.47 -11.54 9.96
CA THR A 93 11.54 -10.84 9.08
C THR A 93 10.65 -11.88 8.37
N VAL A 94 9.36 -11.81 8.64
CA VAL A 94 8.35 -12.71 8.05
C VAL A 94 7.91 -12.22 6.67
N ASP A 95 7.82 -10.90 6.49
CA ASP A 95 7.38 -10.27 5.24
C ASP A 95 7.86 -8.83 5.17
N SER A 96 8.11 -8.30 3.96
CA SER A 96 8.47 -6.90 3.75
C SER A 96 7.75 -6.32 2.54
N HIS A 97 7.44 -5.03 2.61
CA HIS A 97 6.67 -4.34 1.58
C HIS A 97 7.15 -2.92 1.35
N THR A 98 7.40 -2.58 0.09
CA THR A 98 7.72 -1.22 -0.33
C THR A 98 6.45 -0.37 -0.46
N ILE A 99 6.55 0.90 -0.11
CA ILE A 99 5.52 1.92 -0.27
C ILE A 99 5.80 2.68 -1.57
N ASP A 100 4.75 2.88 -2.39
CA ASP A 100 4.88 3.60 -3.66
C ASP A 100 5.33 5.06 -3.41
N SER A 101 6.29 5.55 -4.18
CA SER A 101 6.86 6.90 -4.04
C SER A 101 5.85 8.04 -4.24
N ALA A 102 4.68 7.77 -4.83
CA ALA A 102 3.58 8.73 -4.94
C ALA A 102 2.75 8.84 -3.66
N VAL A 103 3.04 8.03 -2.64
CA VAL A 103 2.34 7.96 -1.36
C VAL A 103 3.29 8.43 -0.25
N THR A 104 2.81 9.31 0.60
CA THR A 104 3.52 9.77 1.80
C THR A 104 2.98 9.03 3.01
N CYS A 105 3.85 8.32 3.72
CA CYS A 105 3.52 7.60 4.94
C CYS A 105 4.30 8.20 6.11
N THR A 106 3.60 8.65 7.15
CA THR A 106 4.17 9.36 8.29
C THR A 106 3.45 9.00 9.58
N GLY A 107 4.09 9.21 10.71
CA GLY A 107 3.54 8.96 12.04
C GLY A 107 4.38 7.95 12.80
N GLY A 108 3.73 7.03 13.51
CA GLY A 108 4.41 5.99 14.25
C GLY A 108 5.18 5.02 13.35
N ASP A 109 6.23 4.44 13.89
CA ASP A 109 7.13 3.54 13.18
C ASP A 109 7.11 2.10 13.71
N GLU A 110 6.67 1.88 14.95
CA GLU A 110 6.64 0.54 15.56
C GLU A 110 5.27 0.18 16.14
N PHE A 111 4.72 -0.96 15.71
CA PHE A 111 3.44 -1.48 16.15
C PHE A 111 3.64 -2.95 16.59
N ILE A 112 3.90 -3.16 17.88
CA ILE A 112 4.20 -4.48 18.44
C ILE A 112 2.93 -5.07 19.09
N PHE A 113 2.48 -6.21 18.57
CA PHE A 113 1.32 -6.93 19.10
C PHE A 113 1.79 -8.09 19.98
N GLY A 114 1.36 -8.07 21.24
CA GLY A 114 1.61 -9.17 22.18
C GLY A 114 0.71 -10.39 21.97
N PRO A 115 0.94 -11.47 22.73
CA PRO A 115 0.21 -12.74 22.64
C PRO A 115 -1.30 -12.63 22.83
N LEU A 116 -1.78 -11.59 23.54
CA LEU A 116 -3.20 -11.32 23.73
C LEU A 116 -3.80 -10.50 22.58
N GLY A 117 -3.00 -10.10 21.60
CA GLY A 117 -3.41 -9.27 20.48
C GLY A 117 -3.62 -7.78 20.81
N ASN A 118 -3.17 -7.35 21.98
CA ASN A 118 -3.06 -5.94 22.36
C ASN A 118 -1.72 -5.35 21.86
N LEU A 119 -1.62 -4.02 21.76
CA LEU A 119 -0.32 -3.38 21.58
C LEU A 119 0.50 -3.45 22.88
N LEU A 120 1.79 -3.73 22.74
CA LEU A 120 2.72 -3.67 23.85
C LEU A 120 3.11 -2.22 24.20
N ALA A 121 3.59 -2.03 25.43
CA ALA A 121 4.03 -0.73 25.91
C ALA A 121 5.22 -0.21 25.07
N GLY A 122 5.19 1.06 24.68
CA GLY A 122 6.19 1.65 23.81
C GLY A 122 5.82 1.67 22.33
N SER A 123 4.81 0.87 21.93
CA SER A 123 4.33 0.88 20.54
C SER A 123 3.57 2.15 20.20
N ASP A 124 3.68 2.55 18.95
CA ASP A 124 2.88 3.63 18.38
C ASP A 124 1.41 3.22 18.19
N THR A 125 0.55 4.22 18.12
CA THR A 125 -0.90 4.01 18.02
C THR A 125 -1.52 4.57 16.75
N GLN A 126 -0.74 5.32 15.95
CA GLN A 126 -1.28 6.03 14.80
C GLN A 126 -0.27 6.12 13.66
N LEU A 127 -0.75 5.92 12.44
CA LEU A 127 -0.03 6.10 11.19
C LEU A 127 -0.90 6.87 10.20
N THR A 128 -0.29 7.75 9.41
CA THR A 128 -0.99 8.53 8.38
C THR A 128 -0.43 8.19 7.01
N VAL A 129 -1.32 7.87 6.07
CA VAL A 129 -1.02 7.60 4.67
C VAL A 129 -1.71 8.65 3.81
N SER A 130 -0.97 9.36 2.97
CA SER A 130 -1.53 10.47 2.19
C SER A 130 -0.99 10.53 0.77
N ALA A 131 -1.80 11.07 -0.16
CA ALA A 131 -1.39 11.48 -1.49
C ALA A 131 -2.38 12.50 -2.05
N GLU A 132 -1.87 13.57 -2.69
CA GLU A 132 -2.66 14.56 -3.42
C GLU A 132 -3.84 15.13 -2.61
N GLY A 133 -3.61 15.43 -1.32
CA GLY A 133 -4.62 16.00 -0.43
C GLY A 133 -5.65 15.01 0.13
N LYS A 134 -5.54 13.72 -0.18
CA LYS A 134 -6.32 12.65 0.43
C LYS A 134 -5.51 12.02 1.56
N ASN A 135 -6.09 11.96 2.76
CA ASN A 135 -5.43 11.47 3.96
C ASN A 135 -6.20 10.29 4.56
N PHE A 136 -5.49 9.26 4.93
CA PHE A 136 -6.00 8.10 5.67
C PHE A 136 -5.27 8.00 7.00
N THR A 137 -6.00 8.04 8.08
CA THR A 137 -5.45 7.83 9.42
C THR A 137 -5.78 6.43 9.89
N ILE A 138 -4.74 5.65 10.16
CA ILE A 138 -4.81 4.32 10.74
C ILE A 138 -4.56 4.48 12.24
N THR A 139 -5.51 4.04 13.05
CA THR A 139 -5.43 4.14 14.52
C THR A 139 -5.57 2.74 15.11
N ILE A 140 -4.75 2.43 16.11
CA ILE A 140 -4.78 1.17 16.84
C ILE A 140 -5.11 1.45 18.30
N THR A 141 -6.12 0.76 18.83
CA THR A 141 -6.49 0.86 20.24
C THR A 141 -5.56 -0.03 21.07
N PRO A 142 -4.73 0.51 21.96
CA PRO A 142 -3.69 -0.27 22.65
C PRO A 142 -4.24 -1.49 23.39
N ALA A 143 -5.30 -1.31 24.18
CA ALA A 143 -5.83 -2.36 25.05
C ALA A 143 -6.41 -3.57 24.28
N THR A 144 -6.90 -3.37 23.06
CA THR A 144 -7.59 -4.42 22.28
C THR A 144 -6.88 -4.77 20.99
N GLY A 145 -5.88 -3.98 20.57
CA GLY A 145 -5.26 -4.10 19.26
C GLY A 145 -6.23 -3.89 18.09
N MET A 146 -7.36 -3.20 18.34
CA MET A 146 -8.34 -2.93 17.28
C MET A 146 -7.81 -1.88 16.32
N ILE A 147 -7.77 -2.23 15.03
CA ILE A 147 -7.25 -1.37 13.96
C ILE A 147 -8.42 -0.73 13.22
N LYS A 148 -8.42 0.59 13.16
CA LYS A 148 -9.40 1.42 12.44
C LYS A 148 -8.67 2.28 11.41
N CYS A 149 -9.24 2.41 10.21
CA CYS A 149 -8.79 3.36 9.20
C CYS A 149 -9.92 4.36 8.92
N THR A 150 -9.58 5.63 8.95
CA THR A 150 -10.51 6.74 8.68
C THR A 150 -9.96 7.58 7.54
N GLU A 151 -10.79 7.94 6.59
CA GLU A 151 -10.48 8.93 5.56
C GLU A 151 -10.83 10.32 6.12
N ASN A 152 -9.91 11.28 5.98
CA ASN A 152 -10.03 12.66 6.43
C ASN A 152 -10.06 13.64 5.25
#